data_cdec0d6f7ef5fff88d766cca21f360fc
#
_entry.id   cdec0d6f7ef5fff88d766cca21f360fc
#
_cell.length_a   1.000
_cell.length_b   1.000
_cell.length_c   1.000
_cell.angle_alpha   90.00
_cell.angle_beta   90.00
_cell.angle_gamma   90.00
#
_symmetry.space_group_name_H-M   'P 1'
#
loop_
_entity.id
_entity.type
_entity.pdbx_description
1 polymer ?
#
loop_
_entity_poly.entity_id
_entity_poly.type
_entity_poly.pdbx_seq_one_letter_code
_entity_poly.pdbx_strand_id
1 'polypeptide(L)'
;MQLSRIPRVRLAHLPTPLEPMPRLSAALGGPELWIKRDDCTGLSTGGNKTRKLEYLMAEALAQKADMVMTQGATQSNHARQTAAAAA
;
A
#
# COMPACT_ATOMS: atom_id res chain seq x y z
N MET A 1 -12.31 7.51 -14.03
CA MET A 1 -12.74 6.68 -12.88
C MET A 1 -12.66 7.51 -11.61
N GLN A 2 -13.68 7.44 -10.78
CA GLN A 2 -13.67 8.10 -9.47
C GLN A 2 -13.49 7.05 -8.38
N LEU A 3 -12.29 6.99 -7.81
CA LEU A 3 -11.97 6.03 -6.77
C LEU A 3 -12.85 6.19 -5.52
N SER A 4 -13.34 7.40 -5.27
CA SER A 4 -14.22 7.66 -4.13
C SER A 4 -15.55 6.90 -4.18
N ARG A 5 -15.93 6.37 -5.33
CA ARG A 5 -17.15 5.57 -5.51
C ARG A 5 -16.93 4.09 -5.25
N ILE A 6 -15.67 3.65 -5.13
CA ILE A 6 -15.35 2.25 -4.90
C ILE A 6 -15.26 2.02 -3.39
N PRO A 7 -15.99 1.04 -2.84
CA PRO A 7 -15.91 0.72 -1.41
C PRO A 7 -14.49 0.36 -1.00
N ARG A 8 -14.09 0.81 0.19
CA ARG A 8 -12.77 0.51 0.75
C ARG A 8 -12.85 0.40 2.27
N VAL A 9 -12.02 -0.43 2.86
CA VAL A 9 -11.79 -0.45 4.30
C VAL A 9 -10.52 0.32 4.62
N ARG A 10 -10.46 0.94 5.78
CA ARG A 10 -9.27 1.69 6.19
C ARG A 10 -8.25 0.76 6.83
N LEU A 11 -7.12 0.57 6.15
CA LEU A 11 -5.98 -0.23 6.63
C LEU A 11 -4.72 0.62 6.73
N ALA A 12 -4.57 1.61 5.87
CA ALA A 12 -3.37 2.43 5.77
C ALA A 12 -3.44 3.67 6.66
N HIS A 13 -2.27 4.08 7.14
CA HIS A 13 -2.08 5.37 7.77
C HIS A 13 -1.83 6.41 6.67
N LEU A 14 -2.84 7.20 6.35
CA LEU A 14 -2.83 8.14 5.24
C LEU A 14 -3.08 9.58 5.72
N PRO A 15 -2.60 10.59 4.97
CA PRO A 15 -1.79 10.49 3.77
C PRO A 15 -0.34 10.11 4.07
N THR A 16 0.31 9.42 3.12
CA THR A 16 1.75 9.16 3.23
C THR A 16 2.53 10.39 2.78
N PRO A 17 3.72 10.65 3.36
CA PRO A 17 4.52 11.82 2.99
C PRO A 17 4.96 11.80 1.53
N LEU A 18 5.10 12.98 0.96
CA LEU A 18 5.78 13.22 -0.31
C LEU A 18 6.99 14.11 0.01
N GLU A 19 8.18 13.59 -0.15
CA GLU A 19 9.41 14.21 0.30
C GLU A 19 10.38 14.46 -0.86
N PRO A 20 11.10 15.61 -0.88
CA PRO A 20 12.16 15.82 -1.85
C PRO A 20 13.38 14.95 -1.53
N MET A 21 14.15 14.62 -2.57
CA MET A 21 15.40 13.87 -2.46
C MET A 21 16.55 14.75 -2.95
N PRO A 22 16.98 15.76 -2.16
CA PRO A 22 17.92 16.77 -2.65
C PRO A 22 19.30 16.21 -2.97
N ARG A 23 19.80 15.27 -2.18
CA ARG A 23 21.11 14.65 -2.42
C ARG A 23 21.15 13.86 -3.72
N LEU A 24 20.12 13.03 -3.94
CA LEU A 24 20.03 12.24 -5.16
C LEU A 24 19.81 13.13 -6.38
N SER A 25 18.95 14.13 -6.25
CA SER A 25 18.70 15.11 -7.33
C SER A 25 19.99 15.79 -7.74
N ALA A 26 20.80 16.25 -6.77
CA ALA A 26 22.09 16.89 -7.03
C ALA A 26 23.08 15.92 -7.65
N ALA A 27 23.18 14.69 -7.14
CA ALA A 27 24.12 13.69 -7.64
C ALA A 27 23.86 13.31 -9.09
N LEU A 28 22.58 13.22 -9.50
CA LEU A 28 22.22 12.85 -10.87
C LEU A 28 22.22 14.03 -11.82
N GLY A 29 22.16 15.27 -11.33
CA GLY A 29 22.25 16.49 -12.15
C GLY A 29 21.10 16.70 -13.11
N GLY A 30 19.99 15.99 -12.92
CA GLY A 30 18.81 16.04 -13.77
C GLY A 30 17.62 16.75 -13.08
N PRO A 31 16.40 16.29 -13.31
CA PRO A 31 15.22 16.86 -12.70
C PRO A 31 15.22 16.71 -11.18
N GLU A 32 14.43 17.52 -10.50
CA GLU A 32 14.20 17.38 -9.08
C GLU A 32 13.42 16.11 -8.80
N LEU A 33 13.97 15.26 -7.93
CA LEU A 33 13.38 13.96 -7.59
C LEU A 33 12.67 14.04 -6.24
N TRP A 34 11.53 13.42 -6.18
CA TRP A 34 10.70 13.31 -4.98
C TRP A 34 10.36 11.85 -4.73
N ILE A 35 10.12 11.51 -3.48
CA ILE A 35 9.69 10.17 -3.09
C ILE A 35 8.33 10.22 -2.40
N LYS A 36 7.39 9.40 -2.89
CA LYS A 36 6.13 9.12 -2.20
C LYS A 36 6.36 7.98 -1.22
N ARG A 37 6.23 8.27 0.06
CA ARG A 37 6.62 7.36 1.14
C ARG A 37 5.55 6.29 1.41
N ASP A 38 5.25 5.45 0.44
CA ASP A 38 4.28 4.36 0.60
C ASP A 38 4.86 3.15 1.36
N ASP A 39 6.10 3.22 1.79
CA ASP A 39 6.66 2.38 2.83
C ASP A 39 6.09 2.70 4.22
N CYS A 40 5.49 3.90 4.39
CA CYS A 40 4.98 4.39 5.66
C CYS A 40 3.46 4.21 5.85
N THR A 41 2.84 3.26 5.15
CA THR A 41 1.40 3.00 5.27
C THR A 41 1.00 2.34 6.59
N GLY A 42 1.94 1.76 7.31
CA GLY A 42 1.76 1.30 8.69
C GLY A 42 1.31 -0.15 8.84
N LEU A 43 0.55 -0.72 7.93
CA LEU A 43 0.05 -2.08 8.07
C LEU A 43 1.20 -3.10 8.01
N SER A 44 1.41 -3.85 9.10
CA SER A 44 2.47 -4.86 9.18
C SER A 44 3.82 -4.30 8.71
N THR A 45 4.31 -3.28 9.39
CA THR A 45 5.53 -2.52 9.11
C THR A 45 5.49 -1.66 7.83
N GLY A 46 4.33 -1.56 7.19
CA GLY A 46 4.14 -0.69 6.03
C GLY A 46 4.47 -1.35 4.69
N GLY A 47 4.11 -0.66 3.63
CA GLY A 47 4.33 -1.06 2.25
C GLY A 47 3.24 -0.55 1.33
N ASN A 48 3.56 -0.48 0.04
CA ASN A 48 2.66 0.10 -0.95
C ASN A 48 1.41 -0.75 -1.25
N LYS A 49 1.45 -2.04 -0.93
CA LYS A 49 0.33 -2.95 -1.23
C LYS A 49 -0.90 -2.69 -0.38
N THR A 50 -0.75 -1.99 0.76
CA THR A 50 -1.88 -1.60 1.60
C THR A 50 -2.94 -0.83 0.81
N ARG A 51 -2.55 0.04 -0.12
CA ARG A 51 -3.49 0.81 -0.92
C ARG A 51 -4.47 -0.07 -1.69
N LYS A 52 -3.97 -1.09 -2.39
CA LYS A 52 -4.85 -2.00 -3.12
C LYS A 52 -5.62 -2.93 -2.18
N LEU A 53 -5.02 -3.33 -1.07
CA LEU A 53 -5.66 -4.22 -0.11
C LEU A 53 -6.88 -3.57 0.53
N GLU A 54 -6.92 -2.26 0.70
CA GLU A 54 -8.10 -1.57 1.21
C GLU A 54 -9.33 -1.85 0.34
N TYR A 55 -9.17 -1.89 -0.97
CA TYR A 55 -10.27 -2.18 -1.90
C TYR A 55 -10.55 -3.68 -1.99
N LEU A 56 -9.52 -4.50 -2.05
CA LEU A 56 -9.67 -5.95 -2.14
C LEU A 56 -10.35 -6.53 -0.89
N MET A 57 -10.00 -6.02 0.29
CA MET A 57 -10.63 -6.47 1.53
C MET A 57 -12.09 -6.00 1.64
N ALA A 58 -12.40 -4.81 1.14
CA ALA A 58 -13.78 -4.34 1.07
C ALA A 58 -14.62 -5.27 0.18
N GLU A 59 -14.07 -5.71 -0.95
CA GLU A 59 -14.73 -6.67 -1.83
C GLU A 59 -14.91 -8.03 -1.16
N ALA A 60 -13.87 -8.53 -0.49
CA ALA A 60 -13.94 -9.78 0.24
C ALA A 60 -15.04 -9.76 1.31
N LEU A 61 -15.15 -8.66 2.05
CA LEU A 61 -16.22 -8.48 3.03
C LEU A 61 -17.59 -8.44 2.38
N ALA A 62 -17.74 -7.73 1.25
CA ALA A 62 -19.00 -7.66 0.53
C ALA A 62 -19.45 -9.03 0.02
N GLN A 63 -18.50 -9.89 -0.35
CA GLN A 63 -18.75 -11.26 -0.78
C GLN A 63 -18.91 -12.25 0.38
N LYS A 64 -18.79 -11.76 1.62
CA LYS A 64 -18.86 -12.58 2.84
C LYS A 64 -17.82 -13.70 2.83
N ALA A 65 -16.61 -13.40 2.34
CA ALA A 65 -15.52 -14.36 2.33
C ALA A 65 -15.07 -14.65 3.77
N ASP A 66 -14.87 -15.92 4.06
CA ASP A 66 -14.33 -16.37 5.34
C ASP A 66 -12.83 -16.69 5.24
N MET A 67 -12.27 -16.64 4.03
CA MET A 67 -10.86 -16.89 3.78
C MET A 67 -10.40 -16.07 2.59
N VAL A 68 -9.17 -15.57 2.67
CA VAL A 68 -8.47 -14.97 1.53
C VAL A 68 -7.19 -15.73 1.27
N MET A 69 -6.84 -15.87 0.00
CA MET A 69 -5.63 -16.56 -0.41
C MET A 69 -4.80 -15.66 -1.31
N THR A 70 -3.49 -15.76 -1.16
CA THR A 70 -2.55 -15.07 -2.04
C THR A 70 -1.27 -15.87 -2.16
N GLN A 71 -0.40 -15.46 -3.06
CA GLN A 71 0.90 -16.07 -3.22
C GLN A 71 1.95 -14.99 -3.43
N GLY A 72 3.20 -15.34 -3.14
CA GLY A 72 4.33 -14.46 -3.31
C GLY A 72 5.63 -15.24 -3.13
N ALA A 73 6.76 -14.58 -3.42
CA ALA A 73 8.07 -15.15 -3.15
C ALA A 73 8.28 -15.29 -1.63
N THR A 74 9.37 -15.94 -1.24
CA THR A 74 9.73 -16.13 0.17
C THR A 74 9.72 -14.82 0.94
N GLN A 75 10.23 -13.74 0.32
CA GLN A 75 10.07 -12.39 0.82
C GLN A 75 9.05 -11.65 -0.07
N SER A 76 7.86 -11.38 0.45
CA SER A 76 6.80 -10.71 -0.28
C SER A 76 6.07 -9.73 0.62
N ASN A 77 6.15 -8.44 0.32
CA ASN A 77 5.39 -7.41 1.02
C ASN A 77 3.89 -7.65 0.87
N HIS A 78 3.47 -8.09 -0.31
CA HIS A 78 2.06 -8.37 -0.59
C HIS A 78 1.53 -9.52 0.28
N ALA A 79 2.27 -10.64 0.35
CA ALA A 79 1.84 -11.78 1.17
C ALA A 79 1.76 -11.39 2.65
N ARG A 80 2.78 -10.70 3.16
CA ARG A 80 2.83 -10.24 4.55
C ARG A 80 1.67 -9.31 4.88
N GLN A 81 1.43 -8.32 4.02
CA GLN A 81 0.35 -7.34 4.25
C GLN A 81 -1.03 -7.94 4.05
N THR A 82 -1.19 -8.91 3.15
CA THR A 82 -2.45 -9.64 2.98
C THR A 82 -2.79 -10.41 4.25
N ALA A 83 -1.80 -11.10 4.83
CA ALA A 83 -2.01 -11.82 6.09
C ALA A 83 -2.41 -10.88 7.22
N ALA A 84 -1.76 -9.73 7.32
CA ALA A 84 -2.11 -8.72 8.34
C ALA A 84 -3.51 -8.15 8.14
N ALA A 85 -3.88 -7.87 6.89
CA ALA A 85 -5.21 -7.33 6.58
C ALA A 85 -6.33 -8.33 6.86
N ALA A 86 -6.06 -9.62 6.65
CA ALA A 86 -7.04 -10.68 6.90
C ALA A 86 -7.22 -10.99 8.39
N ALA A 87 -6.20 -10.73 9.19
CA ALA A 87 -6.27 -10.95 10.65
C ALA A 87 -7.20 -9.97 11.34
#